data_7a6573be8d58a25d2e56e4c7f63a3efd
#
_entry.id   7a6573be8d58a25d2e56e4c7f63a3efd
#
_cell.length_a   1.000
_cell.length_b   1.000
_cell.length_c   1.000
_cell.angle_alpha   90.00
_cell.angle_beta   90.00
_cell.angle_gamma   90.00
#
_symmetry.space_group_name_H-M   'P 1'
#
loop_
_entity.id
_entity.type
_entity.pdbx_description
1 polymer ?
#
loop_
_entity_poly.entity_id
_entity_poly.type
_entity_poly.pdbx_seq_one_letter_code
_entity_poly.pdbx_strand_id
1 'polypeptide(L)'
;MIFIFATAICGYAQEAPAAEHNDDSELILRYQNRRTMRGYKMLFEAGYQWGLPDKEGFLCGVYDPDKWSVGASAGFQFNNFVFLGGGTDFQFYRSGGNTYLTVPVFGELRINVLNAKKFTPFGDVRFGYGIGDIRGAYVAFQVGVRYSLPKHHAIYLLCQYDNQLGDGSADHTDFVNDNLGFKLGYEF
;
A
#
# COMPACT_ATOMS: atom_id res chain seq x y z
N MET A 1 7.55 -20.46 12.76
CA MET A 1 6.12 -20.82 12.49
C MET A 1 5.59 -19.94 11.34
N ILE A 2 6.23 -19.99 10.14
CA ILE A 2 5.94 -19.08 8.99
C ILE A 2 5.91 -19.91 7.68
N PHE A 3 5.27 -21.07 7.64
CA PHE A 3 5.28 -21.91 6.41
C PHE A 3 3.91 -22.45 5.96
N ILE A 4 2.78 -21.86 6.38
CA ILE A 4 1.45 -22.44 6.05
C ILE A 4 0.65 -21.60 5.04
N PHE A 5 1.10 -20.44 4.57
CA PHE A 5 0.31 -19.60 3.66
C PHE A 5 0.58 -19.77 2.15
N ALA A 6 1.55 -20.58 1.76
CA ALA A 6 1.95 -20.69 0.33
C ALA A 6 1.17 -21.75 -0.47
N THR A 7 0.44 -22.65 0.14
CA THR A 7 -0.18 -23.81 -0.56
C THR A 7 -1.63 -23.64 -0.99
N ALA A 8 -2.29 -22.55 -0.62
CA ALA A 8 -3.72 -22.34 -0.92
C ALA A 8 -4.00 -21.60 -2.25
N ILE A 9 -2.98 -21.14 -2.98
CA ILE A 9 -3.17 -20.31 -4.18
C ILE A 9 -3.22 -21.14 -5.49
N CYS A 10 -2.86 -22.42 -5.46
CA CYS A 10 -2.71 -23.23 -6.68
C CYS A 10 -3.95 -24.11 -7.06
N GLY A 11 -5.06 -24.01 -6.38
CA GLY A 11 -6.15 -25.01 -6.44
C GLY A 11 -7.42 -24.67 -7.18
N TYR A 12 -7.57 -23.51 -7.83
CA TYR A 12 -8.81 -23.17 -8.57
C TYR A 12 -8.54 -22.69 -10.01
N ALA A 13 -7.92 -23.56 -10.81
CA ALA A 13 -8.16 -23.54 -12.24
C ALA A 13 -9.48 -24.32 -12.48
N GLN A 14 -10.61 -23.62 -12.42
CA GLN A 14 -11.89 -24.19 -12.75
C GLN A 14 -11.99 -24.26 -14.26
N GLU A 15 -12.02 -25.48 -14.81
CA GLU A 15 -12.29 -25.76 -16.22
C GLU A 15 -13.55 -25.03 -16.67
N ALA A 16 -13.45 -24.31 -17.77
CA ALA A 16 -14.58 -23.62 -18.39
C ALA A 16 -15.48 -24.66 -19.06
N PRO A 17 -16.80 -24.65 -18.84
CA PRO A 17 -17.72 -25.49 -19.58
C PRO A 17 -17.75 -25.10 -21.07
N ALA A 18 -17.80 -26.11 -21.93
CA ALA A 18 -17.83 -25.99 -23.39
C ALA A 18 -18.97 -25.07 -23.85
N ALA A 19 -18.64 -24.18 -24.79
CA ALA A 19 -19.49 -23.11 -25.26
C ALA A 19 -20.69 -23.63 -26.05
N GLU A 20 -21.88 -23.38 -25.57
CA GLU A 20 -23.09 -23.30 -26.36
C GLU A 20 -23.16 -21.88 -26.95
N HIS A 21 -23.29 -21.81 -28.28
CA HIS A 21 -23.20 -20.59 -29.07
C HIS A 21 -24.47 -19.77 -28.90
N ASN A 22 -24.47 -18.81 -27.96
CA ASN A 22 -25.55 -17.86 -27.75
C ASN A 22 -24.98 -16.46 -27.50
N ASP A 23 -25.73 -15.47 -27.90
CA ASP A 23 -25.49 -14.01 -27.73
C ASP A 23 -25.08 -13.62 -26.28
N ASP A 24 -25.44 -14.47 -25.32
CA ASP A 24 -25.05 -14.36 -23.91
C ASP A 24 -23.56 -14.55 -23.67
N SER A 25 -22.85 -15.31 -24.51
CA SER A 25 -21.41 -15.54 -24.36
C SER A 25 -20.59 -14.29 -24.63
N GLU A 26 -21.00 -13.46 -25.61
CA GLU A 26 -20.35 -12.16 -25.85
C GLU A 26 -20.61 -11.16 -24.70
N LEU A 27 -21.80 -11.18 -24.12
CA LEU A 27 -22.14 -10.37 -22.96
C LEU A 27 -21.33 -10.78 -21.73
N ILE A 28 -21.14 -12.08 -21.51
CA ILE A 28 -20.32 -12.62 -20.41
C ILE A 28 -18.84 -12.26 -20.61
N LEU A 29 -18.31 -12.40 -21.84
CA LEU A 29 -16.93 -12.02 -22.17
C LEU A 29 -16.72 -10.50 -22.04
N ARG A 30 -17.68 -9.68 -22.46
CA ARG A 30 -17.64 -8.22 -22.23
C ARG A 30 -17.73 -7.87 -20.75
N TYR A 31 -18.48 -8.64 -19.97
CA TYR A 31 -18.59 -8.45 -18.52
C TYR A 31 -17.33 -8.91 -17.78
N GLN A 32 -16.68 -9.99 -18.23
CA GLN A 32 -15.41 -10.46 -17.71
C GLN A 32 -14.25 -9.54 -18.09
N ASN A 33 -14.21 -9.04 -19.33
CA ASN A 33 -13.19 -8.07 -19.76
C ASN A 33 -13.31 -6.72 -19.04
N ARG A 34 -14.51 -6.33 -18.61
CA ARG A 34 -14.71 -5.12 -17.79
C ARG A 34 -14.22 -5.27 -16.35
N ARG A 35 -13.95 -6.47 -15.89
CA ARG A 35 -13.50 -6.78 -14.51
C ARG A 35 -12.02 -7.15 -14.41
N THR A 36 -11.29 -7.18 -15.51
CA THR A 36 -9.85 -7.38 -15.40
C THR A 36 -9.21 -6.14 -14.80
N MET A 37 -8.40 -6.35 -13.77
CA MET A 37 -7.62 -5.27 -13.14
C MET A 37 -6.27 -5.08 -13.81
N ARG A 38 -5.92 -5.92 -14.81
CA ARG A 38 -4.64 -5.89 -15.50
C ARG A 38 -4.43 -4.56 -16.23
N GLY A 39 -3.24 -4.00 -16.07
CA GLY A 39 -2.86 -2.78 -16.76
C GLY A 39 -1.99 -1.88 -15.92
N TYR A 40 -1.63 -0.75 -16.48
CA TYR A 40 -0.95 0.32 -15.77
C TYR A 40 -1.90 1.01 -14.80
N LYS A 41 -1.43 1.33 -13.62
CA LYS A 41 -2.19 1.96 -12.55
C LYS A 41 -1.40 3.12 -11.96
N MET A 42 -2.13 4.17 -11.61
CA MET A 42 -1.63 5.26 -10.79
C MET A 42 -2.47 5.34 -9.52
N LEU A 43 -1.81 5.47 -8.39
CA LEU A 43 -2.41 5.51 -7.07
C LEU A 43 -2.05 6.83 -6.41
N PHE A 44 -3.04 7.50 -5.83
CA PHE A 44 -2.86 8.70 -5.04
C PHE A 44 -3.42 8.45 -3.65
N GLU A 45 -2.68 8.82 -2.62
CA GLU A 45 -3.02 8.55 -1.23
C GLU A 45 -2.82 9.79 -0.38
N ALA A 46 -3.70 9.98 0.59
CA ALA A 46 -3.53 10.97 1.63
C ALA A 46 -4.03 10.40 2.96
N GLY A 47 -3.37 10.74 4.05
CA GLY A 47 -3.75 10.19 5.35
C GLY A 47 -3.05 10.83 6.52
N TYR A 48 -3.42 10.32 7.68
CA TYR A 48 -2.87 10.69 8.98
C TYR A 48 -2.42 9.46 9.74
N GLN A 49 -1.29 9.57 10.40
CA GLN A 49 -0.70 8.50 11.17
C GLN A 49 -0.23 9.03 12.52
N TRP A 50 -0.52 8.26 13.56
CA TRP A 50 -0.07 8.52 14.92
C TRP A 50 1.26 7.86 15.16
N GLY A 51 2.17 8.55 15.81
CA GLY A 51 3.38 7.99 16.35
C GLY A 51 3.06 6.97 17.45
N LEU A 52 3.69 5.81 17.40
CA LEU A 52 3.54 4.80 18.45
C LEU A 52 4.57 5.04 19.53
N PRO A 53 4.13 5.22 20.81
CA PRO A 53 5.08 5.36 21.90
C PRO A 53 5.86 4.07 22.11
N ASP A 54 7.17 4.11 21.96
CA ASP A 54 8.03 2.98 22.29
C ASP A 54 7.98 2.69 23.80
N LYS A 55 7.52 1.50 24.15
CA LYS A 55 7.35 1.08 25.56
C LYS A 55 8.64 0.62 26.21
N GLU A 56 9.68 0.39 25.47
CA GLU A 56 10.93 -0.19 25.97
C GLU A 56 12.13 0.74 25.88
N GLY A 57 11.96 2.04 25.80
CA GLY A 57 13.00 3.02 26.14
C GLY A 57 14.41 2.74 25.66
N PHE A 58 14.61 2.04 24.55
CA PHE A 58 15.95 1.70 24.08
C PHE A 58 16.67 2.90 23.45
N LEU A 59 15.91 3.89 23.02
CA LEU A 59 16.44 5.16 22.57
C LEU A 59 15.74 6.27 23.35
N CYS A 60 16.45 6.82 24.31
CA CYS A 60 16.02 7.89 25.18
C CYS A 60 15.14 8.93 24.51
N GLY A 61 13.85 8.92 24.81
CA GLY A 61 13.03 10.12 24.78
C GLY A 61 12.77 10.75 23.43
N VAL A 62 12.92 10.02 22.33
CA VAL A 62 12.56 10.55 21.02
C VAL A 62 11.07 10.31 20.79
N TYR A 63 10.36 11.37 20.76
CA TYR A 63 8.98 11.51 20.37
C TYR A 63 8.76 10.83 19.02
N ASP A 64 7.83 9.88 18.97
CA ASP A 64 7.26 9.44 17.70
C ASP A 64 6.22 10.48 17.27
N PRO A 65 6.56 11.39 16.37
CA PRO A 65 5.64 12.46 16.00
C PRO A 65 4.54 11.94 15.10
N ASP A 66 3.36 12.48 15.31
CA ASP A 66 2.26 12.32 14.36
C ASP A 66 2.63 12.90 13.00
N LYS A 67 2.08 12.31 11.95
CA LYS A 67 2.36 12.78 10.59
C LYS A 67 1.13 12.81 9.69
N TRP A 68 1.11 13.80 8.82
CA TRP A 68 0.30 13.82 7.62
C TRP A 68 1.11 13.31 6.45
N SER A 69 0.47 12.58 5.56
CA SER A 69 1.13 12.11 4.35
C SER A 69 0.26 12.29 3.12
N VAL A 70 0.93 12.64 2.01
CA VAL A 70 0.34 12.69 0.67
C VAL A 70 1.30 12.04 -0.29
N GLY A 71 0.87 11.00 -0.97
CA GLY A 71 1.73 10.20 -1.82
C GLY A 71 1.12 9.84 -3.15
N ALA A 72 2.01 9.43 -4.06
CA ALA A 72 1.65 8.89 -5.35
C ALA A 72 2.53 7.69 -5.67
N SER A 73 1.93 6.65 -6.22
CA SER A 73 2.67 5.53 -6.79
C SER A 73 2.13 5.16 -8.16
N ALA A 74 2.95 4.49 -8.93
CA ALA A 74 2.61 4.03 -10.26
C ALA A 74 3.23 2.66 -10.51
N GLY A 75 2.53 1.81 -11.26
CA GLY A 75 3.02 0.47 -11.52
C GLY A 75 2.12 -0.31 -12.45
N PHE A 76 2.35 -1.60 -12.48
CA PHE A 76 1.64 -2.51 -13.35
C PHE A 76 0.92 -3.60 -12.55
N GLN A 77 -0.37 -3.73 -12.80
CA GLN A 77 -1.20 -4.83 -12.32
C GLN A 77 -1.07 -5.99 -13.30
N PHE A 78 -0.39 -7.06 -12.92
CA PHE A 78 -0.13 -8.22 -13.79
C PHE A 78 -1.39 -9.07 -14.02
N ASN A 79 -2.15 -9.23 -12.96
CA ASN A 79 -3.41 -9.98 -12.93
C ASN A 79 -4.34 -9.36 -11.88
N ASN A 80 -5.46 -9.99 -11.58
CA ASN A 80 -6.39 -9.48 -10.58
C ASN A 80 -5.83 -9.50 -9.13
N PHE A 81 -4.71 -10.17 -8.90
CA PHE A 81 -4.16 -10.38 -7.56
C PHE A 81 -2.90 -9.56 -7.29
N VAL A 82 -2.01 -9.41 -8.26
CA VAL A 82 -0.66 -8.87 -8.04
C VAL A 82 -0.44 -7.56 -8.79
N PHE A 83 -0.09 -6.54 -8.04
CA PHE A 83 0.42 -5.26 -8.53
C PHE A 83 1.85 -5.06 -8.05
N LEU A 84 2.70 -4.56 -8.92
CA LEU A 84 4.06 -4.16 -8.63
C LEU A 84 4.30 -2.74 -9.15
N GLY A 85 4.79 -1.89 -8.29
CA GLY A 85 4.99 -0.49 -8.61
C GLY A 85 6.08 0.18 -7.77
N GLY A 86 6.10 1.48 -7.82
CA GLY A 86 6.93 2.32 -6.99
C GLY A 86 6.37 3.72 -6.91
N GLY A 87 6.80 4.46 -5.92
CA GLY A 87 6.24 5.77 -5.66
C GLY A 87 7.04 6.61 -4.68
N THR A 88 6.42 7.70 -4.29
CA THR A 88 6.93 8.61 -3.28
C THR A 88 5.78 9.11 -2.41
N ASP A 89 6.10 9.44 -1.17
CA ASP A 89 5.16 9.97 -0.18
C ASP A 89 5.77 11.21 0.48
N PHE A 90 5.04 12.31 0.53
CA PHE A 90 5.43 13.50 1.28
C PHE A 90 4.90 13.36 2.70
N GLN A 91 5.79 13.20 3.66
CA GLN A 91 5.46 12.99 5.06
C GLN A 91 5.84 14.21 5.88
N PHE A 92 4.84 14.82 6.51
CA PHE A 92 4.96 16.01 7.33
C PHE A 92 4.83 15.60 8.81
N TYR A 93 5.94 15.51 9.50
CA TYR A 93 6.01 15.18 10.91
C TYR A 93 5.89 16.44 11.76
N ARG A 94 5.07 16.39 12.80
CA ARG A 94 4.88 17.51 13.71
C ARG A 94 5.38 17.17 15.11
N SER A 95 6.47 17.81 15.54
CA SER A 95 7.06 17.61 16.85
C SER A 95 7.47 18.95 17.47
N GLY A 96 7.07 19.21 18.74
CA GLY A 96 7.51 20.37 19.51
C GLY A 96 7.24 21.73 18.87
N GLY A 97 6.24 21.84 17.97
CA GLY A 97 5.94 23.07 17.24
C GLY A 97 6.70 23.23 15.91
N ASN A 98 7.64 22.33 15.61
CA ASN A 98 8.35 22.27 14.33
C ASN A 98 7.69 21.26 13.40
N THR A 99 7.83 21.49 12.10
CA THR A 99 7.40 20.55 11.05
C THR A 99 8.63 20.06 10.30
N TYR A 100 8.79 18.75 10.22
CA TYR A 100 9.85 18.09 9.49
C TYR A 100 9.29 17.43 8.25
N LEU A 101 9.96 17.55 7.13
CA LEU A 101 9.57 16.96 5.85
C LEU A 101 10.47 15.79 5.51
N THR A 102 9.86 14.65 5.25
CA THR A 102 10.54 13.47 4.72
C THR A 102 9.83 13.00 3.46
N VAL A 103 10.62 12.57 2.50
CA VAL A 103 10.12 12.08 1.21
C VAL A 103 10.70 10.68 0.97
N PRO A 104 10.04 9.61 1.43
CA PRO A 104 10.41 8.25 1.06
C PRO A 104 10.14 7.99 -0.41
N VAL A 105 11.12 7.39 -1.08
CA VAL A 105 11.00 6.79 -2.40
C VAL A 105 11.00 5.28 -2.22
N PHE A 106 10.00 4.58 -2.73
CA PHE A 106 9.78 3.17 -2.41
C PHE A 106 9.35 2.34 -3.62
N GLY A 107 9.65 1.04 -3.54
CA GLY A 107 9.00 -0.01 -4.33
C GLY A 107 7.79 -0.55 -3.58
N GLU A 108 6.74 -0.92 -4.28
CA GLU A 108 5.44 -1.36 -3.76
C GLU A 108 5.04 -2.70 -4.37
N LEU A 109 4.65 -3.64 -3.50
CA LEU A 109 4.03 -4.91 -3.88
C LEU A 109 2.66 -4.99 -3.21
N ARG A 110 1.59 -4.96 -4.02
CA ARG A 110 0.21 -5.09 -3.54
C ARG A 110 -0.39 -6.42 -3.97
N ILE A 111 -1.07 -7.08 -3.03
CA ILE A 111 -1.76 -8.35 -3.26
C ILE A 111 -3.24 -8.17 -2.94
N ASN A 112 -4.09 -8.35 -3.94
CA ASN A 112 -5.53 -8.37 -3.79
C ASN A 112 -6.00 -9.77 -3.39
N VAL A 113 -6.86 -9.88 -2.38
CA VAL A 113 -7.28 -11.20 -1.86
C VAL A 113 -8.41 -11.82 -2.68
N LEU A 114 -9.26 -11.00 -3.30
CA LEU A 114 -10.43 -11.44 -4.05
C LEU A 114 -10.34 -11.07 -5.53
N ASN A 115 -10.84 -11.97 -6.38
CA ASN A 115 -10.85 -11.77 -7.83
C ASN A 115 -11.81 -10.64 -8.24
N ALA A 116 -11.26 -9.46 -8.50
CA ALA A 116 -11.90 -8.28 -9.12
C ALA A 116 -13.38 -8.04 -8.75
N LYS A 117 -13.71 -8.18 -7.48
CA LYS A 117 -15.08 -7.87 -6.97
C LYS A 117 -15.24 -6.37 -6.76
N LYS A 118 -16.49 -5.95 -6.52
CA LYS A 118 -16.83 -4.56 -6.20
C LYS A 118 -16.08 -4.08 -4.96
N PHE A 119 -15.98 -4.95 -3.93
CA PHE A 119 -15.12 -4.77 -2.76
C PHE A 119 -13.99 -5.80 -2.82
N THR A 120 -12.77 -5.33 -2.79
CA THR A 120 -11.57 -6.16 -2.86
C THR A 120 -10.64 -5.82 -1.72
N PRO A 121 -10.53 -6.68 -0.69
CA PRO A 121 -9.50 -6.55 0.33
C PRO A 121 -8.11 -6.72 -0.31
N PHE A 122 -7.13 -5.99 0.19
CA PHE A 122 -5.75 -6.09 -0.27
C PHE A 122 -4.77 -5.92 0.90
N GLY A 123 -3.58 -6.47 0.70
CA GLY A 123 -2.39 -6.19 1.49
C GLY A 123 -1.32 -5.58 0.61
N ASP A 124 -0.49 -4.73 1.16
CA ASP A 124 0.54 -3.99 0.46
C ASP A 124 1.79 -3.91 1.32
N VAL A 125 2.95 -4.04 0.69
CA VAL A 125 4.25 -3.89 1.34
C VAL A 125 5.09 -2.93 0.52
N ARG A 126 5.70 -1.96 1.21
CA ARG A 126 6.57 -0.94 0.63
C ARG A 126 7.95 -1.01 1.25
N PHE A 127 8.97 -0.93 0.43
CA PHE A 127 10.37 -0.85 0.82
C PHE A 127 11.04 0.30 0.10
N GLY A 128 11.78 1.12 0.83
CA GLY A 128 12.40 2.28 0.23
C GLY A 128 13.40 3.00 1.12
N TYR A 129 13.65 4.24 0.76
CA TYR A 129 14.56 5.10 1.49
C TYR A 129 13.96 6.51 1.61
N GLY A 130 13.93 7.04 2.82
CA GLY A 130 13.49 8.40 3.13
C GLY A 130 14.60 9.42 2.85
N ILE A 131 14.22 10.51 2.18
CA ILE A 131 15.08 11.65 1.86
C ILE A 131 14.46 12.89 2.51
N GLY A 132 15.24 13.79 3.04
CA GLY A 132 14.77 15.02 3.68
C GLY A 132 15.35 15.22 5.07
N ASP A 133 14.54 15.72 6.01
CA ASP A 133 14.96 15.98 7.38
C ASP A 133 15.22 14.66 8.13
N ILE A 134 14.41 13.64 7.86
CA ILE A 134 14.59 12.28 8.39
C ILE A 134 15.03 11.38 7.23
N ARG A 135 16.27 10.92 7.28
CA ARG A 135 16.86 10.05 6.26
C ARG A 135 16.98 8.64 6.79
N GLY A 136 16.77 7.63 5.94
CA GLY A 136 17.01 6.25 6.32
C GLY A 136 16.10 5.26 5.63
N ALA A 137 16.24 3.98 6.01
CA ALA A 137 15.44 2.91 5.44
C ALA A 137 13.97 3.09 5.81
N TYR A 138 13.08 2.86 4.84
CA TYR A 138 11.64 2.96 4.98
C TYR A 138 10.99 1.62 4.66
N VAL A 139 10.16 1.14 5.56
CA VAL A 139 9.35 -0.07 5.39
C VAL A 139 7.92 0.24 5.80
N ALA A 140 6.94 -0.13 4.98
CA ALA A 140 5.54 0.00 5.35
C ALA A 140 4.74 -1.25 5.01
N PHE A 141 3.79 -1.55 5.88
CA PHE A 141 2.80 -2.62 5.71
C PHE A 141 1.41 -1.99 5.71
N GLN A 142 0.62 -2.32 4.71
CA GLN A 142 -0.71 -1.78 4.54
C GLN A 142 -1.73 -2.90 4.37
N VAL A 143 -2.89 -2.71 4.96
CA VAL A 143 -4.06 -3.55 4.72
C VAL A 143 -5.26 -2.65 4.46
N GLY A 144 -6.07 -2.98 3.48
CA GLY A 144 -7.16 -2.12 3.09
C GLY A 144 -8.25 -2.81 2.30
N VAL A 145 -9.24 -2.00 1.96
CA VAL A 145 -10.36 -2.42 1.12
C VAL A 145 -10.51 -1.43 -0.03
N ARG A 146 -10.50 -1.97 -1.23
CA ARG A 146 -10.68 -1.27 -2.48
C ARG A 146 -12.13 -1.38 -2.94
N TYR A 147 -12.75 -0.26 -3.31
CA TYR A 147 -14.07 -0.19 -3.92
C TYR A 147 -13.95 0.20 -5.38
N SER A 148 -14.34 -0.71 -6.28
CA SER A 148 -14.26 -0.50 -7.73
C SER A 148 -15.35 0.45 -8.22
N LEU A 149 -14.93 1.50 -8.90
CA LEU A 149 -15.78 2.47 -9.60
C LEU A 149 -15.89 2.12 -11.10
N PRO A 150 -16.83 2.74 -11.85
CA PRO A 150 -16.85 2.65 -13.30
C PRO A 150 -15.56 3.14 -13.95
N LYS A 151 -15.29 2.70 -15.20
CA LYS A 151 -14.13 3.15 -16.01
C LYS A 151 -12.75 2.82 -15.44
N HIS A 152 -12.61 1.68 -14.74
CA HIS A 152 -11.37 1.20 -14.13
C HIS A 152 -10.81 2.03 -12.97
N HIS A 153 -11.54 2.99 -12.46
CA HIS A 153 -11.17 3.74 -11.27
C HIS A 153 -11.54 2.96 -9.99
N ALA A 154 -10.89 3.30 -8.89
CA ALA A 154 -11.29 2.83 -7.58
C ALA A 154 -10.96 3.85 -6.49
N ILE A 155 -11.70 3.75 -5.39
CA ILE A 155 -11.33 4.37 -4.12
C ILE A 155 -10.97 3.26 -3.14
N TYR A 156 -10.07 3.54 -2.21
CA TYR A 156 -9.72 2.58 -1.19
C TYR A 156 -9.39 3.27 0.14
N LEU A 157 -9.70 2.57 1.20
CA LEU A 157 -9.32 2.93 2.56
C LEU A 157 -8.34 1.88 3.05
N LEU A 158 -7.25 2.32 3.66
CA LEU A 158 -6.25 1.44 4.21
C LEU A 158 -5.79 1.87 5.59
N CYS A 159 -5.35 0.91 6.38
CA CYS A 159 -4.57 1.07 7.57
C CYS A 159 -3.11 0.80 7.22
N GLN A 160 -2.21 1.69 7.61
CA GLN A 160 -0.78 1.58 7.38
C GLN A 160 -0.03 1.56 8.70
N TYR A 161 0.86 0.59 8.85
CA TYR A 161 1.96 0.61 9.80
C TYR A 161 3.24 0.84 9.02
N ASP A 162 4.04 1.81 9.42
CA ASP A 162 5.35 2.04 8.81
C ASP A 162 6.41 2.30 9.86
N ASN A 163 7.59 1.87 9.49
CA ASN A 163 8.81 2.00 10.26
C ASN A 163 9.84 2.75 9.41
N GLN A 164 10.43 3.78 10.00
CA GLN A 164 11.52 4.52 9.38
C GLN A 164 12.73 4.49 10.32
N LEU A 165 13.80 3.85 9.85
CA LEU A 165 15.09 3.86 10.49
C LEU A 165 15.80 5.13 10.07
N GLY A 166 15.95 6.09 10.98
CA GLY A 166 16.61 7.36 10.71
C GLY A 166 18.06 7.34 11.09
N ASP A 167 18.92 7.86 10.21
CA ASP A 167 20.30 8.20 10.52
C ASP A 167 20.32 9.66 10.99
N GLY A 168 20.47 9.85 12.30
CA GLY A 168 20.57 11.16 12.93
C GLY A 168 21.88 11.84 12.58
N SER A 169 21.91 12.59 11.50
CA SER A 169 23.11 13.17 10.88
C SER A 169 23.85 14.22 11.72
N ALA A 170 23.45 14.53 12.93
CA ALA A 170 24.14 15.51 13.79
C ALA A 170 24.69 14.94 15.09
N ASP A 171 24.21 13.82 15.59
CA ASP A 171 24.56 13.35 16.94
C ASP A 171 24.62 11.82 17.11
N HIS A 172 24.78 11.06 16.00
CA HIS A 172 24.93 9.59 15.97
C HIS A 172 23.86 8.78 16.75
N THR A 173 22.68 9.31 16.93
CA THR A 173 21.57 8.59 17.51
C THR A 173 20.69 8.06 16.39
N ASP A 174 20.85 6.77 16.06
CA ASP A 174 19.89 6.04 15.25
C ASP A 174 18.51 6.14 15.94
N PHE A 175 17.52 6.61 15.25
CA PHE A 175 16.15 6.58 15.76
C PHE A 175 15.26 5.73 14.88
N VAL A 176 14.34 5.07 15.53
CA VAL A 176 13.28 4.27 14.87
C VAL A 176 11.99 5.05 15.07
N ASN A 177 11.31 5.32 14.00
CA ASN A 177 10.02 6.01 14.03
C ASN A 177 8.92 5.08 13.53
N ASP A 178 8.08 4.65 14.45
CA ASP A 178 6.97 3.76 14.21
C ASP A 178 5.66 4.53 14.14
N ASN A 179 4.92 4.38 13.06
CA ASN A 179 3.66 5.06 12.87
C ASN A 179 2.55 4.08 12.45
N LEU A 180 1.36 4.32 12.98
CA LEU A 180 0.15 3.61 12.61
C LEU A 180 -0.95 4.62 12.26
N GLY A 181 -1.65 4.42 11.17
CA GLY A 181 -2.74 5.31 10.81
C GLY A 181 -3.56 4.86 9.63
N PHE A 182 -4.34 5.78 9.10
CA PHE A 182 -5.24 5.52 7.99
C PHE A 182 -4.95 6.44 6.82
N LYS A 183 -5.08 5.88 5.62
CA LYS A 183 -5.02 6.64 4.36
C LYS A 183 -6.25 6.36 3.52
N LEU A 184 -6.69 7.39 2.82
CA LEU A 184 -7.67 7.30 1.74
C LEU A 184 -6.92 7.39 0.42
N GLY A 185 -7.24 6.53 -0.53
CA GLY A 185 -6.59 6.51 -1.83
C GLY A 185 -7.57 6.47 -2.99
N TYR A 186 -7.04 6.91 -4.13
CA TYR A 186 -7.72 6.88 -5.42
C TYR A 186 -6.84 6.22 -6.47
N GLU A 187 -7.42 5.33 -7.27
CA GLU A 187 -6.77 4.55 -8.33
C GLU A 187 -7.34 4.92 -9.69
N PHE A 188 -6.42 5.16 -10.64
CA PHE A 188 -6.71 5.37 -12.06
C PHE A 188 -6.33 4.17 -12.91
#